data_96d9b3557ed7d586e26dae5d7f5fed03
#
_entry.id   96d9b3557ed7d586e26dae5d7f5fed03
#
_cell.length_a   1.000
_cell.length_b   1.000
_cell.length_c   1.000
_cell.angle_alpha   90.00
_cell.angle_beta   90.00
_cell.angle_gamma   90.00
#
_symmetry.space_group_name_H-M   'P 1'
#
loop_
_entity.id
_entity.type
_entity.pdbx_description
1 polymer ?
#
loop_
_entity_poly.entity_id
_entity_poly.type
_entity_poly.pdbx_seq_one_letter_code
_entity_poly.pdbx_strand_id
1 'polypeptide(L)'
;MDENKNAWELNAEWWQNSFTNGANAEYSQQLLPLVVELINEFEKVLEIGAGEGQIIRALREESINAVGIDQSDRQVRHGKKSDPSSALIRSLAEQLPFCDSFFDAAIACLVVEHIELFEESFREVSRVVKDGGRFVLAMNHPLLQSPGSSWVEDWTTDPPEKYWRVGSYLREESSEEYFGDGIN
;
A
#
# COMPACT_ATOMS: atom_id res chain seq x y z
N MET A 1 21.56 -10.98 1.73
CA MET A 1 20.73 -9.76 1.94
C MET A 1 19.60 -9.89 0.95
N ASP A 2 18.39 -9.83 1.45
CA ASP A 2 17.17 -10.09 0.70
C ASP A 2 16.98 -8.99 -0.35
N GLU A 3 17.05 -9.31 -1.62
CA GLU A 3 16.98 -8.34 -2.72
C GLU A 3 15.65 -7.58 -2.73
N ASN A 4 14.58 -8.25 -2.31
CA ASN A 4 13.24 -7.67 -2.25
C ASN A 4 13.08 -6.60 -1.14
N LYS A 5 13.77 -6.77 0.00
CA LYS A 5 13.79 -5.76 1.08
C LYS A 5 14.48 -4.46 0.69
N ASN A 6 15.25 -4.48 -0.39
CA ASN A 6 15.96 -3.31 -0.89
C ASN A 6 15.22 -2.59 -2.04
N ALA A 7 14.28 -3.24 -2.71
CA ALA A 7 13.60 -2.69 -3.88
C ALA A 7 12.84 -1.38 -3.54
N TRP A 8 12.07 -1.37 -2.46
CA TRP A 8 11.33 -0.17 -2.02
C TRP A 8 12.23 0.94 -1.49
N GLU A 9 13.39 0.60 -0.92
CA GLU A 9 14.40 1.59 -0.56
C GLU A 9 15.00 2.25 -1.81
N LEU A 10 15.25 1.50 -2.87
CA LEU A 10 15.79 2.01 -4.13
C LEU A 10 14.76 2.83 -4.91
N ASN A 11 13.50 2.40 -4.92
CA ASN A 11 12.41 3.02 -5.68
C ASN A 11 11.65 4.11 -4.91
N ALA A 12 12.06 4.48 -3.71
CA ALA A 12 11.38 5.46 -2.87
C ALA A 12 11.18 6.82 -3.57
N GLU A 13 12.19 7.32 -4.29
CA GLU A 13 12.12 8.60 -5.01
C GLU A 13 11.14 8.53 -6.19
N TRP A 14 11.12 7.41 -6.92
CA TRP A 14 10.15 7.21 -8.00
C TRP A 14 8.71 7.23 -7.44
N TRP A 15 8.45 6.52 -6.34
CA TRP A 15 7.14 6.52 -5.69
C TRP A 15 6.73 7.93 -5.24
N GLN A 16 7.63 8.66 -4.58
CA GLN A 16 7.39 10.04 -4.15
C GLN A 16 7.01 10.95 -5.32
N ASN A 17 7.71 10.85 -6.44
CA ASN A 17 7.44 11.66 -7.63
C ASN A 17 6.13 11.26 -8.34
N SER A 18 5.74 9.99 -8.28
CA SER A 18 4.60 9.44 -9.02
C SER A 18 3.28 9.51 -8.25
N PHE A 19 3.33 9.46 -6.91
CA PHE A 19 2.12 9.32 -6.08
C PHE A 19 1.95 10.44 -5.03
N THR A 20 3.00 11.19 -4.71
CA THR A 20 2.93 12.20 -3.65
C THR A 20 2.38 13.54 -4.17
N ASN A 21 1.75 14.32 -3.27
CA ASN A 21 1.23 15.67 -3.54
C ASN A 21 0.27 15.76 -4.73
N GLY A 22 -0.55 14.73 -4.94
CA GLY A 22 -1.54 14.72 -6.01
C GLY A 22 -0.97 14.38 -7.40
N ALA A 23 0.26 13.90 -7.50
CA ALA A 23 0.87 13.47 -8.75
C ALA A 23 0.04 12.35 -9.41
N ASN A 24 -0.57 11.46 -8.62
CA ASN A 24 -1.55 10.48 -9.09
C ASN A 24 -2.96 10.90 -8.71
N ALA A 25 -3.77 11.28 -9.71
CA ALA A 25 -5.13 11.78 -9.50
C ALA A 25 -6.08 10.68 -8.99
N GLU A 26 -5.93 9.44 -9.43
CA GLU A 26 -6.76 8.32 -8.96
C GLU A 26 -6.49 8.04 -7.48
N TYR A 27 -5.23 7.98 -7.09
CA TYR A 27 -4.86 7.82 -5.68
C TYR A 27 -5.40 8.96 -4.82
N SER A 28 -5.17 10.21 -5.20
CA SER A 28 -5.48 11.38 -4.37
C SER A 28 -6.96 11.75 -4.35
N GLN A 29 -7.71 11.51 -5.44
CA GLN A 29 -9.11 11.93 -5.58
C GLN A 29 -10.12 10.81 -5.34
N GLN A 30 -9.71 9.54 -5.40
CA GLN A 30 -10.60 8.41 -5.24
C GLN A 30 -10.18 7.51 -4.09
N LEU A 31 -8.96 6.95 -4.12
CA LEU A 31 -8.53 5.95 -3.15
C LEU A 31 -8.34 6.55 -1.75
N LEU A 32 -7.60 7.64 -1.64
CA LEU A 32 -7.33 8.29 -0.35
C LEU A 32 -8.61 8.73 0.38
N PRO A 33 -9.58 9.44 -0.25
CA PRO A 33 -10.84 9.78 0.39
C PRO A 33 -11.66 8.56 0.82
N LEU A 34 -11.68 7.50 0.01
CA LEU A 34 -12.39 6.25 0.35
C LEU A 34 -11.78 5.59 1.58
N VAL A 35 -10.46 5.50 1.67
CA VAL A 35 -9.76 4.93 2.84
C VAL A 35 -10.08 5.73 4.09
N VAL A 36 -10.05 7.07 4.00
CA VAL A 36 -10.40 7.95 5.12
C VAL A 36 -11.85 7.74 5.55
N GLU A 37 -12.80 7.66 4.61
CA GLU A 37 -14.22 7.41 4.90
C GLU A 37 -14.43 6.08 5.64
N LEU A 38 -13.74 5.02 5.25
CA LEU A 38 -13.84 3.69 5.86
C LEU A 38 -13.28 3.64 7.29
N ILE A 39 -12.49 4.63 7.69
CA ILE A 39 -11.76 4.66 8.98
C ILE A 39 -12.22 5.79 9.91
N ASN A 40 -13.03 6.73 9.46
CA ASN A 40 -13.35 7.99 10.16
C ASN A 40 -14.05 7.81 11.53
N GLU A 41 -14.56 6.63 11.83
CA GLU A 41 -15.21 6.34 13.13
C GLU A 41 -14.22 5.84 14.21
N PHE A 42 -12.94 5.65 13.88
CA PHE A 42 -11.92 5.11 14.76
C PHE A 42 -10.95 6.19 15.25
N GLU A 43 -10.47 6.05 16.50
CA GLU A 43 -9.60 7.06 17.11
C GLU A 43 -8.11 6.77 16.94
N LYS A 44 -7.73 5.48 16.99
CA LYS A 44 -6.33 5.03 16.90
C LYS A 44 -6.15 4.08 15.74
N VAL A 45 -5.44 4.52 14.73
CA VAL A 45 -5.30 3.79 13.46
C VAL A 45 -3.83 3.48 13.17
N LEU A 46 -3.54 2.26 12.72
CA LEU A 46 -2.25 1.84 12.20
C LEU A 46 -2.29 1.78 10.68
N GLU A 47 -1.31 2.36 10.01
CA GLU A 47 -1.09 2.17 8.58
C GLU A 47 0.14 1.29 8.33
N ILE A 48 -0.04 0.21 7.59
CA ILE A 48 1.02 -0.70 7.12
C ILE A 48 1.48 -0.24 5.75
N GLY A 49 2.80 -0.09 5.55
CA GLY A 49 3.36 0.42 4.30
C GLY A 49 3.00 1.89 4.04
N ALA A 50 3.10 2.71 5.08
CA ALA A 50 2.66 4.11 5.04
C ALA A 50 3.45 5.00 4.06
N GLY A 51 4.56 4.51 3.52
CA GLY A 51 5.43 5.30 2.68
C GLY A 51 5.87 6.59 3.37
N GLU A 52 5.66 7.71 2.71
CA GLU A 52 5.96 9.03 3.27
C GLU A 52 4.78 9.64 4.08
N GLY A 53 3.69 8.88 4.30
CA GLY A 53 2.62 9.21 5.25
C GLY A 53 1.48 10.05 4.69
N GLN A 54 1.09 9.91 3.44
CA GLN A 54 -0.04 10.64 2.85
C GLN A 54 -1.36 10.35 3.58
N ILE A 55 -1.67 9.07 3.83
CA ILE A 55 -2.89 8.67 4.56
C ILE A 55 -2.80 9.15 6.01
N ILE A 56 -1.63 9.05 6.66
CA ILE A 56 -1.44 9.58 8.02
C ILE A 56 -1.78 11.08 8.11
N ARG A 57 -1.34 11.88 7.13
CA ARG A 57 -1.69 13.31 7.08
C ARG A 57 -3.17 13.54 6.89
N ALA A 58 -3.81 12.82 5.98
CA ALA A 58 -5.24 12.93 5.72
C ALA A 58 -6.08 12.53 6.95
N LEU A 59 -5.73 11.44 7.63
CA LEU A 59 -6.40 11.02 8.86
C LEU A 59 -6.26 12.06 9.99
N ARG A 60 -5.10 12.70 10.08
CA ARG A 60 -4.90 13.77 11.07
C ARG A 60 -5.75 15.00 10.79
N GLU A 61 -6.02 15.36 9.53
CA GLU A 61 -6.96 16.42 9.16
C GLU A 61 -8.38 16.14 9.69
N GLU A 62 -8.76 14.86 9.76
CA GLU A 62 -9.99 14.38 10.37
C GLU A 62 -9.88 14.16 11.90
N SER A 63 -8.79 14.63 12.53
CA SER A 63 -8.53 14.46 13.96
C SER A 63 -8.34 13.01 14.44
N ILE A 64 -8.00 12.10 13.55
CA ILE A 64 -7.71 10.71 13.86
C ILE A 64 -6.23 10.55 14.23
N ASN A 65 -5.96 9.87 15.34
CA ASN A 65 -4.59 9.57 15.77
C ASN A 65 -4.04 8.36 15.01
N ALA A 66 -3.26 8.62 13.98
CA ALA A 66 -2.71 7.57 13.13
C ALA A 66 -1.20 7.44 13.27
N VAL A 67 -0.73 6.21 13.24
CA VAL A 67 0.69 5.83 13.21
C VAL A 67 0.95 4.99 11.96
N GLY A 68 1.97 5.33 11.19
CA GLY A 68 2.38 4.59 10.01
C GLY A 68 3.69 3.83 10.21
N ILE A 69 3.76 2.64 9.67
CA ILE A 69 5.03 1.90 9.53
C ILE A 69 5.41 1.74 8.06
N ASP A 70 6.70 1.77 7.79
CA ASP A 70 7.25 1.43 6.47
C ASP A 70 8.63 0.78 6.63
N GLN A 71 8.97 -0.16 5.75
CA GLN A 71 10.29 -0.78 5.76
C GLN A 71 11.39 0.14 5.21
N SER A 72 11.04 1.07 4.30
CA SER A 72 11.98 1.99 3.67
C SER A 72 12.35 3.15 4.60
N ASP A 73 13.62 3.24 4.94
CA ASP A 73 14.17 4.36 5.71
C ASP A 73 14.04 5.69 4.93
N ARG A 74 14.18 5.65 3.59
CA ARG A 74 14.02 6.83 2.73
C ARG A 74 12.61 7.38 2.78
N GLN A 75 11.59 6.51 2.73
CA GLN A 75 10.20 6.94 2.84
C GLN A 75 9.91 7.57 4.20
N VAL A 76 10.27 6.90 5.28
CA VAL A 76 10.07 7.41 6.64
C VAL A 76 10.79 8.75 6.86
N ARG A 77 12.04 8.88 6.41
CA ARG A 77 12.78 10.15 6.53
C ARG A 77 12.19 11.26 5.68
N HIS A 78 11.75 10.94 4.46
CA HIS A 78 11.08 11.91 3.59
C HIS A 78 9.80 12.44 4.24
N GLY A 79 8.95 11.56 4.73
CA GLY A 79 7.72 11.92 5.43
C GLY A 79 7.96 12.80 6.65
N LYS A 80 8.91 12.42 7.51
CA LYS A 80 9.29 13.23 8.69
C LYS A 80 9.94 14.57 8.34
N LYS A 81 10.61 14.67 7.21
CA LYS A 81 11.18 15.93 6.73
C LYS A 81 10.09 16.87 6.20
N SER A 82 9.11 16.31 5.48
CA SER A 82 7.98 17.06 4.90
C SER A 82 6.98 17.47 5.99
N ASP A 83 6.76 16.59 6.96
CA ASP A 83 5.89 16.82 8.10
C ASP A 83 6.52 16.24 9.39
N PRO A 84 7.23 17.06 10.18
CA PRO A 84 7.88 16.61 11.41
C PRO A 84 6.91 16.06 12.48
N SER A 85 5.61 16.33 12.35
CA SER A 85 4.58 15.81 13.25
C SER A 85 4.04 14.45 12.84
N SER A 86 4.41 13.93 11.67
CA SER A 86 4.01 12.60 11.20
C SER A 86 4.56 11.49 12.08
N ALA A 87 3.66 10.68 12.62
CA ALA A 87 4.01 9.52 13.45
C ALA A 87 4.38 8.32 12.54
N LEU A 88 5.53 8.39 11.91
CA LEU A 88 6.07 7.34 11.04
C LEU A 88 7.18 6.57 11.76
N ILE A 89 7.19 5.26 11.63
CA ILE A 89 8.18 4.36 12.25
C ILE A 89 8.74 3.43 11.16
N ARG A 90 10.05 3.26 11.13
CA ARG A 90 10.64 2.22 10.29
C ARG A 90 10.42 0.87 10.95
N SER A 91 9.63 -0.01 10.31
CA SER A 91 9.36 -1.36 10.79
C SER A 91 8.96 -2.28 9.64
N LEU A 92 9.07 -3.58 9.87
CA LEU A 92 8.51 -4.61 9.02
C LEU A 92 7.07 -4.91 9.46
N ALA A 93 6.23 -5.28 8.51
CA ALA A 93 4.82 -5.59 8.78
C ALA A 93 4.65 -6.92 9.55
N GLU A 94 5.56 -7.85 9.36
CA GLU A 94 5.60 -9.15 10.05
C GLU A 94 6.14 -9.08 11.49
N GLN A 95 6.55 -7.89 11.96
CA GLN A 95 7.05 -7.67 13.32
C GLN A 95 6.72 -6.25 13.78
N LEU A 96 5.48 -6.05 14.23
CA LEU A 96 4.97 -4.74 14.63
C LEU A 96 5.44 -4.36 16.05
N PRO A 97 6.04 -3.17 16.25
CA PRO A 97 6.59 -2.73 17.54
C PRO A 97 5.50 -2.16 18.47
N PHE A 98 4.35 -2.81 18.52
CA PHE A 98 3.20 -2.36 19.30
C PHE A 98 2.67 -3.47 20.20
N CYS A 99 2.00 -3.07 21.30
CA CYS A 99 1.31 -3.99 22.20
C CYS A 99 0.07 -4.58 21.54
N ASP A 100 -0.38 -5.72 22.07
CA ASP A 100 -1.63 -6.35 21.66
C ASP A 100 -2.82 -5.41 21.89
N SER A 101 -3.80 -5.45 20.99
CA SER A 101 -5.06 -4.70 21.09
C SER A 101 -4.87 -3.18 21.33
N PHE A 102 -3.87 -2.59 20.70
CA PHE A 102 -3.55 -1.17 20.88
C PHE A 102 -4.35 -0.26 19.95
N PHE A 103 -4.60 -0.70 18.72
CA PHE A 103 -5.29 0.08 17.69
C PHE A 103 -6.76 -0.30 17.57
N ASP A 104 -7.58 0.68 17.20
CA ASP A 104 -9.00 0.46 16.91
C ASP A 104 -9.19 -0.07 15.49
N ALA A 105 -8.30 0.31 14.58
CA ALA A 105 -8.29 -0.16 13.20
C ALA A 105 -6.89 -0.16 12.60
N ALA A 106 -6.73 -0.87 11.48
CA ALA A 106 -5.54 -0.85 10.66
C ALA A 106 -5.87 -0.67 9.17
N ILE A 107 -4.92 -0.14 8.42
CA ILE A 107 -4.99 0.09 6.97
C ILE A 107 -3.77 -0.57 6.33
N ALA A 108 -3.97 -1.21 5.18
CA ALA A 108 -2.93 -1.59 4.24
C ALA A 108 -3.38 -1.15 2.84
N CYS A 109 -2.73 -0.13 2.28
CA CYS A 109 -3.10 0.47 1.02
C CYS A 109 -1.98 0.33 -0.01
N LEU A 110 -2.22 -0.44 -1.09
CA LEU A 110 -1.26 -0.73 -2.16
C LEU A 110 0.09 -1.27 -1.65
N VAL A 111 0.07 -2.15 -0.66
CA VAL A 111 1.28 -2.66 -0.01
C VAL A 111 1.32 -4.18 0.11
N VAL A 112 0.17 -4.86 0.25
CA VAL A 112 0.13 -6.31 0.57
C VAL A 112 0.74 -7.15 -0.53
N GLU A 113 0.57 -6.75 -1.79
CA GLU A 113 1.19 -7.37 -2.96
C GLU A 113 2.72 -7.36 -2.94
N HIS A 114 3.32 -6.55 -2.06
CA HIS A 114 4.77 -6.38 -1.91
C HIS A 114 5.32 -6.98 -0.60
N ILE A 115 4.46 -7.61 0.21
CA ILE A 115 4.85 -8.24 1.47
C ILE A 115 5.03 -9.73 1.24
N GLU A 116 6.26 -10.22 1.35
CA GLU A 116 6.59 -11.63 1.18
C GLU A 116 5.94 -12.50 2.28
N LEU A 117 6.03 -12.08 3.53
CA LEU A 117 5.46 -12.77 4.69
C LEU A 117 4.08 -12.20 5.06
N PHE A 118 3.15 -12.21 4.09
CA PHE A 118 1.83 -11.57 4.28
C PHE A 118 0.99 -12.26 5.37
N GLU A 119 1.10 -13.58 5.54
CA GLU A 119 0.37 -14.28 6.61
C GLU A 119 0.84 -13.88 8.00
N GLU A 120 2.16 -13.74 8.19
CA GLU A 120 2.76 -13.24 9.44
C GLU A 120 2.32 -11.81 9.70
N SER A 121 2.31 -10.97 8.65
CA SER A 121 1.84 -9.59 8.75
C SER A 121 0.38 -9.51 9.15
N PHE A 122 -0.48 -10.38 8.61
CA PHE A 122 -1.89 -10.43 9.02
C PHE A 122 -2.08 -10.92 10.46
N ARG A 123 -1.24 -11.86 10.94
CA ARG A 123 -1.23 -12.26 12.36
C ARG A 123 -0.84 -11.11 13.27
N GLU A 124 0.18 -10.32 12.88
CA GLU A 124 0.58 -9.12 13.62
C GLU A 124 -0.50 -8.04 13.61
N VAL A 125 -1.13 -7.77 12.46
CA VAL A 125 -2.29 -6.85 12.40
C VAL A 125 -3.40 -7.32 13.33
N SER A 126 -3.75 -8.62 13.29
CA SER A 126 -4.76 -9.20 14.19
C SER A 126 -4.38 -9.10 15.66
N ARG A 127 -3.09 -9.18 16.01
CA ARG A 127 -2.59 -9.05 17.38
C ARG A 127 -2.72 -7.62 17.89
N VAL A 128 -2.36 -6.62 17.06
CA VAL A 128 -2.29 -5.22 17.51
C VAL A 128 -3.62 -4.49 17.42
N VAL A 129 -4.57 -4.98 16.62
CA VAL A 129 -5.92 -4.44 16.52
C VAL A 129 -6.81 -5.06 17.59
N LYS A 130 -7.66 -4.25 18.20
CA LYS A 130 -8.63 -4.69 19.22
C LYS A 130 -9.66 -5.66 18.64
N ASP A 131 -10.22 -6.51 19.50
CA ASP A 131 -11.37 -7.33 19.14
C ASP A 131 -12.53 -6.45 18.66
N GLY A 132 -13.11 -6.80 17.51
CA GLY A 132 -14.15 -5.99 16.86
C GLY A 132 -13.64 -4.75 16.12
N GLY A 133 -12.33 -4.53 16.08
CA GLY A 133 -11.71 -3.50 15.27
C GLY A 133 -11.80 -3.77 13.77
N ARG A 134 -11.38 -2.81 12.96
CA ARG A 134 -11.47 -2.89 11.48
C ARG A 134 -10.10 -3.01 10.85
N PHE A 135 -9.99 -3.84 9.81
CA PHE A 135 -8.86 -3.84 8.90
C PHE A 135 -9.33 -3.45 7.50
N VAL A 136 -8.81 -2.34 6.97
CA VAL A 136 -9.07 -1.87 5.60
C VAL A 136 -7.91 -2.29 4.72
N LEU A 137 -8.22 -3.08 3.71
CA LEU A 137 -7.28 -3.53 2.70
C LEU A 137 -7.67 -2.92 1.34
N ALA A 138 -6.79 -2.11 0.76
CA ALA A 138 -6.89 -1.62 -0.60
C ALA A 138 -5.69 -2.12 -1.40
N MET A 139 -5.95 -2.82 -2.48
CA MET A 139 -4.91 -3.42 -3.34
C MET A 139 -5.34 -3.42 -4.80
N ASN A 140 -4.38 -3.51 -5.70
CA ASN A 140 -4.69 -3.75 -7.10
C ASN A 140 -5.37 -5.10 -7.27
N HIS A 141 -6.37 -5.15 -8.17
CA HIS A 141 -7.10 -6.40 -8.34
C HIS A 141 -6.21 -7.46 -9.01
N PRO A 142 -6.02 -8.65 -8.41
CA PRO A 142 -5.09 -9.66 -8.94
C PRO A 142 -5.35 -10.09 -10.40
N LEU A 143 -6.59 -10.03 -10.87
CA LEU A 143 -6.94 -10.28 -12.28
C LEU A 143 -6.22 -9.35 -13.27
N LEU A 144 -5.87 -8.12 -12.83
CA LEU A 144 -5.19 -7.15 -13.66
C LEU A 144 -3.67 -7.32 -13.61
N GLN A 145 -3.14 -7.87 -12.51
CA GLN A 145 -1.70 -8.02 -12.26
C GLN A 145 -1.18 -9.44 -12.45
N SER A 146 -2.06 -10.44 -12.68
CA SER A 146 -1.59 -11.82 -12.86
C SER A 146 -0.69 -11.94 -14.10
N PRO A 147 0.42 -12.70 -14.00
CA PRO A 147 1.38 -12.88 -15.08
C PRO A 147 0.72 -13.33 -16.39
N GLY A 148 1.07 -12.67 -17.48
CA GLY A 148 0.47 -12.91 -18.80
C GLY A 148 -0.87 -12.22 -19.05
N SER A 149 -1.38 -11.43 -18.11
CA SER A 149 -2.52 -10.55 -18.34
C SER A 149 -2.12 -9.41 -19.28
N SER A 150 -3.01 -9.07 -20.21
CA SER A 150 -2.74 -8.00 -21.17
C SER A 150 -4.01 -7.56 -21.90
N TRP A 151 -4.00 -6.35 -22.43
CA TRP A 151 -4.96 -5.95 -23.44
C TRP A 151 -4.76 -6.75 -24.72
N VAL A 152 -5.85 -7.21 -25.31
CA VAL A 152 -5.89 -7.93 -26.59
C VAL A 152 -6.86 -7.21 -27.50
N GLU A 153 -6.49 -7.06 -28.77
CA GLU A 153 -7.37 -6.55 -29.83
C GLU A 153 -7.81 -7.70 -30.72
N ASP A 154 -9.11 -7.86 -30.89
CA ASP A 154 -9.71 -8.80 -31.83
C ASP A 154 -10.00 -8.09 -33.15
N TRP A 155 -9.19 -8.35 -34.15
CA TRP A 155 -9.28 -7.79 -35.50
C TRP A 155 -10.23 -8.56 -36.41
N THR A 156 -10.93 -9.57 -35.89
CA THR A 156 -11.96 -10.29 -36.65
C THR A 156 -13.28 -9.51 -36.71
N THR A 157 -13.42 -8.46 -35.87
CA THR A 157 -14.55 -7.53 -35.85
C THR A 157 -14.18 -6.17 -36.47
N ASP A 158 -15.16 -5.42 -36.96
CA ASP A 158 -14.98 -4.05 -37.48
C ASP A 158 -16.02 -3.11 -36.81
N PRO A 159 -15.61 -2.17 -35.95
CA PRO A 159 -14.24 -1.92 -35.49
C PRO A 159 -13.69 -3.06 -34.60
N PRO A 160 -12.35 -3.17 -34.45
CA PRO A 160 -11.72 -4.17 -33.60
C PRO A 160 -12.19 -4.04 -32.14
N GLU A 161 -12.53 -5.16 -31.55
CA GLU A 161 -12.88 -5.21 -30.12
C GLU A 161 -11.64 -5.29 -29.25
N LYS A 162 -11.68 -4.57 -28.10
CA LYS A 162 -10.62 -4.61 -27.10
C LYS A 162 -11.14 -5.27 -25.84
N TYR A 163 -10.41 -6.26 -25.34
CA TYR A 163 -10.73 -6.92 -24.10
C TYR A 163 -9.47 -7.22 -23.27
N TRP A 164 -9.66 -7.36 -21.97
CA TRP A 164 -8.60 -7.76 -21.06
C TRP A 164 -8.50 -9.28 -21.01
N ARG A 165 -7.37 -9.82 -21.44
CA ARG A 165 -7.07 -11.24 -21.27
C ARG A 165 -6.45 -11.45 -19.90
N VAL A 166 -7.08 -12.29 -19.07
CA VAL A 166 -6.57 -12.70 -17.76
C VAL A 166 -5.53 -13.77 -17.96
N GLY A 167 -4.38 -13.60 -17.32
CA GLY A 167 -3.28 -14.57 -17.31
C GLY A 167 -3.44 -15.67 -16.25
N SER A 168 -2.34 -16.06 -15.62
CA SER A 168 -2.27 -17.16 -14.65
C SER A 168 -2.87 -16.80 -13.28
N TYR A 169 -4.11 -16.34 -13.24
CA TYR A 169 -4.75 -15.77 -12.04
C TYR A 169 -4.86 -16.74 -10.84
N LEU A 170 -5.11 -18.03 -11.11
CA LEU A 170 -5.31 -19.02 -10.03
C LEU A 170 -4.01 -19.73 -9.61
N ARG A 171 -2.89 -19.35 -10.19
CA ARG A 171 -1.61 -19.93 -9.89
C ARG A 171 -0.88 -19.06 -8.86
N GLU A 172 -0.44 -19.70 -7.79
CA GLU A 172 0.41 -19.02 -6.81
C GLU A 172 1.82 -18.88 -7.39
N GLU A 173 2.21 -17.66 -7.70
CA GLU A 173 3.53 -17.32 -8.22
C GLU A 173 3.88 -15.87 -7.88
N SER A 174 5.18 -15.58 -7.81
CA SER A 174 5.70 -14.23 -7.70
C SER A 174 6.16 -13.72 -9.07
N SER A 175 6.01 -12.41 -9.31
CA SER A 175 6.50 -11.75 -10.51
C SER A 175 7.32 -10.52 -10.12
N GLU A 176 8.30 -10.19 -10.95
CA GLU A 176 9.03 -8.94 -10.84
C GLU A 176 8.35 -7.90 -11.75
N GLU A 177 8.05 -6.75 -11.20
CA GLU A 177 7.51 -5.62 -11.95
C GLU A 177 8.56 -4.51 -12.02
N TYR A 178 8.73 -3.97 -13.23
CA TYR A 178 9.65 -2.86 -13.48
C TYR A 178 8.85 -1.57 -13.59
N PHE A 179 9.11 -0.62 -12.69
CA PHE A 179 8.49 0.70 -12.69
C PHE A 179 9.38 1.73 -13.40
N GLY A 180 8.84 2.39 -14.44
CA GLY A 180 9.51 3.44 -15.18
C GLY A 180 10.49 2.99 -16.26
N ASP A 181 11.05 3.94 -17.01
CA ASP A 181 12.00 3.71 -18.09
C ASP A 181 13.38 3.23 -17.56
N GLY A 182 13.47 1.99 -17.12
CA GLY A 182 14.75 1.33 -16.85
C GLY A 182 15.35 1.56 -15.47
N ILE A 183 14.56 1.78 -14.44
CA ILE A 183 15.00 1.70 -13.06
C ILE A 183 14.76 0.26 -12.57
N ASN A 184 15.87 -0.50 -12.44
CA ASN A 184 15.90 -1.83 -11.82
C ASN A 184 15.76 -1.70 -10.30
#